data_955209679b71da054cccb56589b2e1e1
#
_entry.id   955209679b71da054cccb56589b2e1e1
#
_cell.length_a   1.000
_cell.length_b   1.000
_cell.length_c   1.000
_cell.angle_alpha   90.00
_cell.angle_beta   90.00
_cell.angle_gamma   90.00
#
_symmetry.space_group_name_H-M   'P 1'
#
loop_
_entity.id
_entity.type
_entity.pdbx_description
1 polymer ?
#
loop_
_entity_poly.entity_id
_entity_poly.type
_entity_poly.pdbx_seq_one_letter_code
_entity_poly.pdbx_strand_id
1 'polypeptide(L)'
;EFFGGGRYRWRPEAELVRNVDVGVGGFLVTDLDFETESMDLEFDVPRIQFERGDEVYLEYGIQQEVPTQDFLAAGQLLIPAGNYTWNRIEAGFETTSKEPVEIGGSAGWSGYYGGSRTTVSGDFRWQPMPSFLFTAAAQWNEIVLDTGRLDTWLVSSRLNFYFSPDVSWENLLQYDTQSGTVGLNSRFRWSLRDGQE
;
A
#
# COMPACT_ATOMS: atom_id res chain seq x y z
N GLU A 1 11.34 0.09 21.88
CA GLU A 1 11.04 -0.33 20.51
C GLU A 1 12.21 -1.16 19.99
N PHE A 2 11.91 -2.31 19.42
CA PHE A 2 12.88 -3.24 18.83
C PHE A 2 12.44 -3.55 17.40
N PHE A 3 13.39 -3.64 16.49
CA PHE A 3 13.13 -4.04 15.12
C PHE A 3 14.25 -4.93 14.60
N GLY A 4 13.93 -5.81 13.67
CA GLY A 4 14.91 -6.70 13.06
C GLY A 4 14.31 -7.47 11.90
N GLY A 5 15.19 -8.10 11.13
CA GLY A 5 14.76 -8.93 10.01
C GLY A 5 15.92 -9.43 9.17
N GLY A 6 15.60 -10.32 8.24
CA GLY A 6 16.55 -10.86 7.30
C GLY A 6 15.85 -11.36 6.03
N ARG A 7 16.56 -11.34 4.93
CA ARG A 7 16.05 -11.80 3.63
C ARG A 7 17.09 -12.72 2.99
N TYR A 8 16.63 -13.84 2.45
CA TYR A 8 17.40 -14.75 1.63
C TYR A 8 16.95 -14.62 0.19
N ARG A 9 17.91 -14.41 -0.72
CA ARG A 9 17.69 -14.33 -2.15
C ARG A 9 18.28 -15.52 -2.85
N TRP A 10 17.42 -16.29 -3.50
CA TRP A 10 17.81 -17.38 -4.38
C TRP A 10 17.68 -16.94 -5.85
N ARG A 11 18.70 -17.27 -6.65
CA ARG A 11 18.71 -17.04 -8.10
C ARG A 11 18.74 -18.40 -8.80
N PRO A 12 17.59 -18.89 -9.24
CA PRO A 12 17.55 -20.16 -9.98
C PRO A 12 18.19 -20.00 -11.36
N GLU A 13 18.74 -21.09 -11.89
CA GLU A 13 19.14 -21.18 -13.29
C GLU A 13 17.90 -21.44 -14.16
N ALA A 14 17.02 -20.45 -14.29
CA ALA A 14 15.76 -20.53 -15.00
C ALA A 14 15.61 -19.33 -15.95
N GLU A 15 15.11 -19.57 -17.17
CA GLU A 15 14.99 -18.54 -18.20
C GLU A 15 14.01 -17.41 -17.85
N LEU A 16 13.01 -17.69 -17.02
CA LEU A 16 11.93 -16.75 -16.73
C LEU A 16 12.04 -16.07 -15.37
N VAL A 17 12.68 -16.72 -14.40
CA VAL A 17 12.75 -16.26 -13.00
C VAL A 17 14.14 -15.72 -12.70
N ARG A 18 14.20 -14.43 -12.36
CA ARG A 18 15.43 -13.75 -11.98
C ARG A 18 15.86 -14.09 -10.56
N ASN A 19 14.95 -13.98 -9.62
CA ASN A 19 15.17 -14.34 -8.21
C ASN A 19 13.86 -14.67 -7.51
N VAL A 20 14.03 -15.45 -6.45
CA VAL A 20 13.00 -15.75 -5.45
C VAL A 20 13.54 -15.30 -4.11
N ASP A 21 12.83 -14.41 -3.47
CA ASP A 21 13.16 -13.90 -2.15
C ASP A 21 12.22 -14.53 -1.11
N VAL A 22 12.78 -14.89 0.02
CA VAL A 22 12.06 -15.21 1.25
C VAL A 22 12.63 -14.38 2.37
N GLY A 23 11.79 -13.85 3.21
CA GLY A 23 12.23 -12.94 4.25
C GLY A 23 11.36 -13.01 5.49
N VAL A 24 11.92 -12.50 6.58
CA VAL A 24 11.20 -12.22 7.82
C VAL A 24 11.65 -10.87 8.33
N GLY A 25 10.70 -10.08 8.77
CA GLY A 25 10.94 -8.80 9.42
C GLY A 25 9.91 -8.56 10.49
N GLY A 26 10.16 -7.59 11.35
CA GLY A 26 9.17 -7.20 12.32
C GLY A 26 9.68 -6.17 13.31
N PHE A 27 8.74 -5.67 14.09
CA PHE A 27 9.02 -4.79 15.22
C PHE A 27 8.20 -5.18 16.44
N LEU A 28 8.69 -4.78 17.58
CA LEU A 28 8.06 -4.92 18.88
C LEU A 28 8.16 -3.59 19.62
N VAL A 29 7.04 -3.07 20.06
CA VAL A 29 6.95 -1.91 20.96
C VAL A 29 6.50 -2.40 22.32
N THR A 30 7.22 -1.99 23.35
CA THR A 30 6.89 -2.29 24.76
C THR A 30 6.84 -1.01 25.55
N ASP A 31 6.12 -1.04 26.65
CA ASP A 31 6.21 -0.02 27.68
C ASP A 31 7.51 -0.13 28.50
N LEU A 32 7.63 0.65 29.56
CA LEU A 32 8.81 0.66 30.43
C LEU A 32 8.93 -0.59 31.32
N ASP A 33 7.85 -1.33 31.50
CA ASP A 33 7.78 -2.59 32.26
C ASP A 33 7.98 -3.81 31.34
N PHE A 34 8.32 -3.58 30.03
CA PHE A 34 8.48 -4.57 28.99
C PHE A 34 7.20 -5.33 28.64
N GLU A 35 6.02 -4.79 28.93
CA GLU A 35 4.77 -5.31 28.43
C GLU A 35 4.55 -4.87 26.97
N THR A 36 4.08 -5.80 26.13
CA THR A 36 3.87 -5.53 24.69
C THR A 36 2.73 -4.53 24.51
N GLU A 37 3.01 -3.44 23.81
CA GLU A 37 2.00 -2.49 23.33
C GLU A 37 1.58 -2.80 21.89
N SER A 38 2.57 -3.10 21.03
CA SER A 38 2.33 -3.53 19.64
C SER A 38 3.44 -4.42 19.12
N MET A 39 3.09 -5.34 18.24
CA MET A 39 4.02 -6.23 17.55
C MET A 39 3.53 -6.43 16.11
N ASP A 40 4.46 -6.43 15.17
CA ASP A 40 4.24 -6.88 13.80
C ASP A 40 5.37 -7.81 13.39
N LEU A 41 5.03 -9.00 12.93
CA LEU A 41 5.93 -9.96 12.30
C LEU A 41 5.44 -10.22 10.89
N GLU A 42 6.32 -10.08 9.92
CA GLU A 42 6.02 -10.25 8.51
C GLU A 42 6.96 -11.26 7.86
N PHE A 43 6.40 -12.10 7.02
CA PHE A 43 7.11 -13.13 6.28
C PHE A 43 6.81 -12.95 4.78
N ASP A 44 7.84 -12.68 3.98
CA ASP A 44 7.80 -12.80 2.51
C ASP A 44 7.84 -14.30 2.14
N VAL A 45 6.78 -14.87 1.53
CA VAL A 45 6.70 -16.33 1.29
C VAL A 45 5.92 -16.68 0.01
N PRO A 46 6.54 -16.73 -1.15
CA PRO A 46 7.75 -16.08 -1.65
C PRO A 46 7.45 -14.73 -2.33
N ARG A 47 8.50 -13.98 -2.62
CA ARG A 47 8.48 -12.86 -3.57
C ARG A 47 9.29 -13.27 -4.79
N ILE A 48 8.65 -13.36 -5.97
CA ILE A 48 9.25 -13.85 -7.20
C ILE A 48 9.37 -12.70 -8.20
N GLN A 49 10.60 -12.40 -8.60
CA GLN A 49 10.87 -11.44 -9.66
C GLN A 49 11.21 -12.17 -10.95
N PHE A 50 10.51 -11.81 -12.03
CA PHE A 50 10.74 -12.35 -13.36
C PHE A 50 11.83 -11.58 -14.11
N GLU A 51 12.41 -12.19 -15.16
CA GLU A 51 13.46 -11.56 -15.98
C GLU A 51 12.99 -10.29 -16.70
N ARG A 52 11.72 -10.20 -17.05
CA ARG A 52 11.12 -8.96 -17.59
C ARG A 52 11.05 -7.83 -16.58
N GLY A 53 11.09 -8.14 -15.29
CA GLY A 53 10.99 -7.21 -14.18
C GLY A 53 9.63 -7.22 -13.49
N ASP A 54 8.68 -8.03 -13.97
CA ASP A 54 7.41 -8.26 -13.30
C ASP A 54 7.66 -8.98 -11.97
N GLU A 55 6.78 -8.78 -11.01
CA GLU A 55 6.88 -9.36 -9.67
C GLU A 55 5.54 -9.93 -9.22
N VAL A 56 5.57 -11.06 -8.50
CA VAL A 56 4.44 -11.56 -7.73
C VAL A 56 4.92 -11.88 -6.32
N TYR A 57 4.05 -11.67 -5.33
CA TYR A 57 4.40 -11.92 -3.94
C TYR A 57 3.25 -12.51 -3.15
N LEU A 58 3.63 -13.21 -2.11
CA LEU A 58 2.75 -13.64 -1.02
C LEU A 58 3.39 -13.25 0.29
N GLU A 59 2.63 -12.59 1.13
CA GLU A 59 3.04 -12.16 2.47
C GLU A 59 2.12 -12.77 3.51
N TYR A 60 2.70 -13.18 4.62
CA TYR A 60 1.98 -13.60 5.80
C TYR A 60 2.47 -12.80 6.99
N GLY A 61 1.57 -12.34 7.84
CA GLY A 61 1.94 -11.56 9.01
C GLY A 61 1.18 -11.98 10.27
N ILE A 62 1.79 -11.65 11.40
CA ILE A 62 1.18 -11.77 12.74
C ILE A 62 1.26 -10.39 13.37
N GLN A 63 0.12 -9.85 13.74
CA GLN A 63 0.02 -8.55 14.41
C GLN A 63 -0.57 -8.70 15.81
N GLN A 64 -0.05 -7.90 16.73
CA GLN A 64 -0.63 -7.74 18.07
C GLN A 64 -0.72 -6.25 18.38
N GLU A 65 -1.85 -5.84 18.95
CA GLU A 65 -2.06 -4.50 19.47
C GLU A 65 -2.81 -4.54 20.80
N VAL A 66 -2.41 -3.66 21.71
CA VAL A 66 -2.97 -3.56 23.05
C VAL A 66 -3.45 -2.13 23.32
N PRO A 67 -4.59 -1.72 22.69
CA PRO A 67 -5.17 -0.43 22.99
C PRO A 67 -5.58 -0.34 24.46
N THR A 68 -5.12 0.70 25.14
CA THR A 68 -5.39 0.95 26.56
C THR A 68 -6.72 1.66 26.81
N GLN A 69 -7.36 2.16 25.76
CA GLN A 69 -8.66 2.85 25.82
C GLN A 69 -9.51 2.46 24.62
N ASP A 70 -10.82 2.52 24.81
CA ASP A 70 -11.77 2.35 23.72
C ASP A 70 -11.56 3.44 22.66
N PHE A 71 -11.63 3.06 21.39
CA PHE A 71 -11.52 4.01 20.28
C PHE A 71 -12.45 3.65 19.11
N LEU A 72 -12.65 4.59 18.19
CA LEU A 72 -13.44 4.37 17.00
C LEU A 72 -12.55 4.14 15.77
N ALA A 73 -12.57 2.93 15.24
CA ALA A 73 -11.98 2.67 13.93
C ALA A 73 -12.76 3.42 12.85
N ALA A 74 -12.03 4.17 11.99
CA ALA A 74 -12.60 5.00 10.94
C ALA A 74 -13.71 5.96 11.43
N GLY A 75 -13.71 6.30 12.73
CA GLY A 75 -14.73 7.16 13.36
C GLY A 75 -16.12 6.52 13.50
N GLN A 76 -16.28 5.23 13.23
CA GLN A 76 -17.59 4.58 13.16
C GLN A 76 -17.72 3.28 13.96
N LEU A 77 -16.68 2.44 13.96
CA LEU A 77 -16.71 1.12 14.60
C LEU A 77 -15.99 1.17 15.94
N LEU A 78 -16.71 0.92 17.02
CA LEU A 78 -16.13 0.90 18.37
C LEU A 78 -15.22 -0.33 18.52
N ILE A 79 -14.00 -0.08 18.94
CA ILE A 79 -13.02 -1.08 19.36
C ILE A 79 -12.75 -0.88 20.84
N PRO A 80 -13.11 -1.85 21.69
CA PRO A 80 -12.80 -1.80 23.12
C PRO A 80 -11.30 -1.87 23.40
N ALA A 81 -10.88 -1.35 24.54
CA ALA A 81 -9.56 -1.63 25.10
C ALA A 81 -9.37 -3.14 25.29
N GLY A 82 -8.18 -3.66 25.02
CA GLY A 82 -7.92 -5.09 25.12
C GLY A 82 -6.61 -5.52 24.48
N ASN A 83 -6.35 -6.82 24.51
CA ASN A 83 -5.21 -7.42 23.83
C ASN A 83 -5.71 -8.20 22.63
N TYR A 84 -5.29 -7.81 21.44
CA TYR A 84 -5.72 -8.37 20.18
C TYR A 84 -4.52 -8.91 19.40
N THR A 85 -4.62 -10.16 18.96
CA THR A 85 -3.63 -10.79 18.09
C THR A 85 -4.34 -11.38 16.90
N TRP A 86 -3.80 -11.15 15.70
CA TRP A 86 -4.38 -11.70 14.48
C TRP A 86 -3.33 -11.98 13.42
N ASN A 87 -3.71 -12.80 12.45
CA ASN A 87 -2.92 -13.10 11.28
C ASN A 87 -3.39 -12.26 10.10
N ARG A 88 -2.48 -11.99 9.17
CA ARG A 88 -2.78 -11.42 7.85
C ARG A 88 -2.16 -12.25 6.75
N ILE A 89 -2.78 -12.25 5.60
CA ILE A 89 -2.25 -12.80 4.35
C ILE A 89 -2.55 -11.82 3.24
N GLU A 90 -1.57 -11.56 2.40
CA GLU A 90 -1.71 -10.71 1.22
C GLU A 90 -0.97 -11.33 0.04
N ALA A 91 -1.61 -11.29 -1.13
CA ALA A 91 -0.98 -11.65 -2.39
C ALA A 91 -1.12 -10.49 -3.37
N GLY A 92 -0.09 -10.27 -4.16
CA GLY A 92 -0.09 -9.20 -5.14
C GLY A 92 0.85 -9.45 -6.30
N PHE A 93 0.73 -8.57 -7.28
CA PHE A 93 1.58 -8.55 -8.46
C PHE A 93 1.83 -7.12 -8.91
N GLU A 94 2.94 -6.93 -9.61
CA GLU A 94 3.30 -5.68 -10.26
C GLU A 94 4.02 -5.98 -11.58
N THR A 95 3.64 -5.29 -12.66
CA THR A 95 4.35 -5.38 -13.92
C THR A 95 5.54 -4.42 -13.95
N THR A 96 6.48 -4.68 -14.84
CA THR A 96 7.72 -3.88 -14.90
C THR A 96 7.48 -2.43 -15.29
N SER A 97 8.14 -1.51 -14.59
CA SER A 97 8.18 -0.07 -14.89
C SER A 97 8.98 0.32 -16.14
N LYS A 98 9.55 -0.66 -16.85
CA LYS A 98 10.30 -0.42 -18.10
C LYS A 98 9.39 -0.28 -19.31
N GLU A 99 8.14 -0.73 -19.19
CA GLU A 99 7.14 -0.62 -20.25
C GLU A 99 6.31 0.68 -20.08
N PRO A 100 5.70 1.18 -21.18
CA PRO A 100 4.83 2.36 -21.09
C PRO A 100 3.59 2.16 -20.22
N VAL A 101 3.21 0.92 -19.97
CA VAL A 101 2.07 0.54 -19.13
C VAL A 101 2.58 -0.29 -17.96
N GLU A 102 2.22 0.11 -16.77
CA GLU A 102 2.37 -0.64 -15.52
C GLU A 102 0.99 -0.95 -14.94
N ILE A 103 0.83 -2.15 -14.42
CA ILE A 103 -0.38 -2.60 -13.72
C ILE A 103 0.08 -3.31 -12.46
N GLY A 104 -0.47 -2.88 -11.33
CA GLY A 104 -0.30 -3.53 -10.04
C GLY A 104 -1.63 -3.88 -9.42
N GLY A 105 -1.60 -4.81 -8.47
CA GLY A 105 -2.77 -5.13 -7.67
C GLY A 105 -2.44 -6.08 -6.55
N SER A 106 -3.21 -5.97 -5.46
CA SER A 106 -3.12 -6.87 -4.33
C SER A 106 -4.50 -7.20 -3.75
N ALA A 107 -4.57 -8.34 -3.08
CA ALA A 107 -5.71 -8.74 -2.28
C ALA A 107 -5.20 -9.33 -0.97
N GLY A 108 -5.73 -8.83 0.13
CA GLY A 108 -5.36 -9.24 1.48
C GLY A 108 -6.57 -9.50 2.36
N TRP A 109 -6.38 -10.41 3.29
CA TRP A 109 -7.30 -10.67 4.39
C TRP A 109 -6.53 -10.70 5.70
N SER A 110 -7.10 -10.12 6.73
CA SER A 110 -6.54 -10.15 8.08
C SER A 110 -7.65 -10.31 9.12
N GLY A 111 -7.31 -10.85 10.28
CA GLY A 111 -8.06 -10.52 11.48
C GLY A 111 -7.99 -9.00 11.72
N TYR A 112 -8.88 -8.47 12.55
CA TYR A 112 -8.90 -7.05 12.90
C TYR A 112 -9.71 -6.84 14.18
N TYR A 113 -9.07 -6.67 15.32
CA TYR A 113 -9.68 -6.41 16.65
C TYR A 113 -10.87 -7.32 16.99
N GLY A 114 -10.71 -8.63 16.83
CA GLY A 114 -11.75 -9.62 17.09
C GLY A 114 -12.69 -9.90 15.90
N GLY A 115 -12.59 -9.13 14.83
CA GLY A 115 -13.28 -9.35 13.56
C GLY A 115 -12.34 -9.62 12.41
N SER A 116 -12.66 -9.11 11.21
CA SER A 116 -11.85 -9.28 10.01
C SER A 116 -11.80 -8.01 9.16
N ARG A 117 -10.74 -7.91 8.38
CA ARG A 117 -10.55 -6.90 7.35
C ARG A 117 -10.13 -7.55 6.04
N THR A 118 -10.80 -7.17 4.96
CA THR A 118 -10.42 -7.51 3.59
C THR A 118 -9.99 -6.24 2.88
N THR A 119 -8.87 -6.29 2.18
CA THR A 119 -8.36 -5.16 1.37
C THR A 119 -8.11 -5.65 -0.04
N VAL A 120 -8.58 -4.91 -1.04
CA VAL A 120 -8.25 -5.13 -2.45
C VAL A 120 -7.77 -3.82 -3.02
N SER A 121 -6.61 -3.83 -3.66
CA SER A 121 -6.05 -2.66 -4.32
C SER A 121 -5.70 -2.95 -5.78
N GLY A 122 -5.71 -1.91 -6.59
CA GLY A 122 -5.24 -1.95 -7.95
C GLY A 122 -4.72 -0.60 -8.37
N ASP A 123 -3.66 -0.61 -9.16
CA ASP A 123 -3.04 0.58 -9.71
C ASP A 123 -2.70 0.38 -11.19
N PHE A 124 -2.69 1.50 -11.87
CA PHE A 124 -2.43 1.59 -13.30
C PHE A 124 -1.58 2.82 -13.58
N ARG A 125 -0.52 2.66 -14.35
CA ARG A 125 0.31 3.74 -14.86
C ARG A 125 0.45 3.62 -16.37
N TRP A 126 0.28 4.73 -17.07
CA TRP A 126 0.45 4.81 -18.51
C TRP A 126 1.26 6.05 -18.88
N GLN A 127 2.43 5.80 -19.48
CA GLN A 127 3.35 6.83 -19.92
C GLN A 127 3.83 6.53 -21.35
N PRO A 128 2.97 6.79 -22.38
CA PRO A 128 3.31 6.49 -23.77
C PRO A 128 4.45 7.36 -24.32
N MET A 129 4.68 8.51 -23.68
CA MET A 129 5.75 9.46 -24.02
C MET A 129 6.20 10.25 -22.78
N PRO A 130 7.43 10.77 -22.73
CA PRO A 130 7.94 11.51 -21.58
C PRO A 130 7.09 12.74 -21.17
N SER A 131 6.36 13.32 -22.12
CA SER A 131 5.52 14.51 -21.90
C SER A 131 4.12 14.21 -21.36
N PHE A 132 3.75 12.94 -21.18
CA PHE A 132 2.43 12.56 -20.72
C PHE A 132 2.52 11.42 -19.71
N LEU A 133 1.86 11.57 -18.56
CA LEU A 133 1.72 10.54 -17.54
C LEU A 133 0.27 10.51 -17.04
N PHE A 134 -0.34 9.34 -17.12
CA PHE A 134 -1.59 9.04 -16.45
C PHE A 134 -1.37 7.95 -15.41
N THR A 135 -1.88 8.16 -14.19
CA THR A 135 -1.95 7.12 -13.17
C THR A 135 -3.36 7.05 -12.58
N ALA A 136 -3.80 5.86 -12.24
CA ALA A 136 -5.03 5.62 -11.50
C ALA A 136 -4.76 4.57 -10.43
N ALA A 137 -5.38 4.73 -9.26
CA ALA A 137 -5.33 3.74 -8.18
C ALA A 137 -6.69 3.67 -7.50
N ALA A 138 -7.08 2.47 -7.10
CA ALA A 138 -8.28 2.23 -6.31
C ALA A 138 -7.96 1.23 -5.20
N GLN A 139 -8.49 1.50 -4.01
CA GLN A 139 -8.43 0.60 -2.88
C GLN A 139 -9.81 0.46 -2.27
N TRP A 140 -10.22 -0.78 -2.07
CA TRP A 140 -11.42 -1.13 -1.33
C TRP A 140 -11.02 -1.83 -0.03
N ASN A 141 -11.68 -1.46 1.06
CA ASN A 141 -11.56 -2.12 2.34
C ASN A 141 -12.93 -2.48 2.87
N GLU A 142 -13.06 -3.68 3.38
CA GLU A 142 -14.19 -4.15 4.16
C GLU A 142 -13.71 -4.49 5.56
N ILE A 143 -14.32 -3.90 6.57
CA ILE A 143 -14.08 -4.21 7.99
C ILE A 143 -15.38 -4.78 8.56
N VAL A 144 -15.29 -5.95 9.17
CA VAL A 144 -16.43 -6.62 9.83
C VAL A 144 -16.06 -6.87 11.29
N LEU A 145 -16.78 -6.23 12.20
CA LEU A 145 -16.67 -6.41 13.65
C LEU A 145 -18.02 -6.80 14.22
N ASP A 146 -18.07 -7.30 15.45
CA ASP A 146 -19.33 -7.53 16.17
C ASP A 146 -20.16 -6.25 16.31
N THR A 147 -19.51 -5.07 16.33
CA THR A 147 -20.14 -3.76 16.44
C THR A 147 -20.68 -3.22 15.13
N GLY A 148 -20.38 -3.86 13.99
CA GLY A 148 -20.87 -3.44 12.68
C GLY A 148 -19.94 -3.77 11.52
N ARG A 149 -20.32 -3.27 10.36
CA ARG A 149 -19.56 -3.42 9.11
C ARG A 149 -19.30 -2.06 8.48
N LEU A 150 -18.14 -1.89 7.90
CA LEU A 150 -17.73 -0.69 7.20
C LEU A 150 -17.08 -1.07 5.86
N ASP A 151 -17.58 -0.49 4.79
CA ASP A 151 -17.01 -0.59 3.44
C ASP A 151 -16.46 0.78 3.05
N THR A 152 -15.22 0.83 2.60
CA THR A 152 -14.60 2.09 2.16
C THR A 152 -13.92 1.93 0.80
N TRP A 153 -13.99 2.99 -0.01
CA TRP A 153 -13.26 3.13 -1.25
C TRP A 153 -12.39 4.38 -1.21
N LEU A 154 -11.16 4.22 -1.61
CA LEU A 154 -10.26 5.32 -1.94
C LEU A 154 -9.89 5.20 -3.42
N VAL A 155 -10.24 6.19 -4.22
CA VAL A 155 -9.93 6.22 -5.65
C VAL A 155 -9.13 7.48 -5.94
N SER A 156 -8.05 7.34 -6.69
CA SER A 156 -7.27 8.49 -7.12
C SER A 156 -6.89 8.37 -8.59
N SER A 157 -6.79 9.51 -9.27
CA SER A 157 -6.18 9.57 -10.59
C SER A 157 -5.32 10.81 -10.73
N ARG A 158 -4.22 10.68 -11.45
CA ARG A 158 -3.32 11.77 -11.76
C ARG A 158 -3.12 11.85 -13.26
N LEU A 159 -3.16 13.08 -13.77
CA LEU A 159 -2.95 13.37 -15.18
C LEU A 159 -1.94 14.52 -15.29
N ASN A 160 -0.77 14.23 -15.80
CA ASN A 160 0.31 15.18 -15.92
C ASN A 160 0.70 15.39 -17.38
N PHE A 161 0.85 16.66 -17.74
CA PHE A 161 1.39 17.10 -19.02
C PHE A 161 2.68 17.88 -18.77
N TYR A 162 3.76 17.52 -19.44
CA TYR A 162 5.06 18.17 -19.42
C TYR A 162 5.33 18.74 -20.82
N PHE A 163 4.93 20.00 -21.05
CA PHE A 163 5.03 20.65 -22.36
C PHE A 163 6.48 21.04 -22.68
N SER A 164 7.25 21.40 -21.66
CA SER A 164 8.67 21.70 -21.74
C SER A 164 9.32 21.52 -20.34
N PRO A 165 10.65 21.61 -20.21
CA PRO A 165 11.30 21.64 -18.89
C PRO A 165 10.78 22.76 -17.96
N ASP A 166 10.29 23.84 -18.56
CA ASP A 166 9.84 25.03 -17.83
C ASP A 166 8.31 25.09 -17.66
N VAL A 167 7.55 24.23 -18.38
CA VAL A 167 6.08 24.28 -18.38
C VAL A 167 5.49 22.90 -18.13
N SER A 168 4.73 22.77 -17.04
CA SER A 168 3.98 21.57 -16.71
C SER A 168 2.57 21.88 -16.20
N TRP A 169 1.68 20.92 -16.42
CA TRP A 169 0.33 20.93 -15.86
C TRP A 169 0.03 19.59 -15.21
N GLU A 170 -0.19 19.62 -13.90
CA GLU A 170 -0.38 18.44 -13.06
C GLU A 170 -1.78 18.50 -12.45
N ASN A 171 -2.51 17.41 -12.54
CA ASN A 171 -3.86 17.27 -11.99
C ASN A 171 -3.95 16.02 -11.15
N LEU A 172 -4.55 16.14 -9.98
CA LEU A 172 -4.86 15.06 -9.07
C LEU A 172 -6.33 15.12 -8.70
N LEU A 173 -7.05 14.03 -8.97
CA LEU A 173 -8.41 13.80 -8.52
C LEU A 173 -8.40 12.68 -7.49
N GLN A 174 -9.08 12.88 -6.36
CA GLN A 174 -9.23 11.88 -5.31
C GLN A 174 -10.68 11.82 -4.85
N TYR A 175 -11.13 10.61 -4.55
CA TYR A 175 -12.44 10.37 -3.94
C TYR A 175 -12.29 9.38 -2.79
N ASP A 176 -12.82 9.72 -1.65
CA ASP A 176 -12.84 8.91 -0.44
C ASP A 176 -14.29 8.78 0.05
N THR A 177 -14.78 7.55 0.10
CA THR A 177 -16.16 7.27 0.55
C THR A 177 -16.33 7.45 2.05
N GLN A 178 -15.26 7.30 2.86
CA GLN A 178 -15.35 7.48 4.31
C GLN A 178 -15.61 8.94 4.69
N SER A 179 -14.92 9.87 4.07
CA SER A 179 -15.14 11.31 4.25
C SER A 179 -16.25 11.87 3.35
N GLY A 180 -16.67 11.10 2.33
CA GLY A 180 -17.60 11.55 1.30
C GLY A 180 -17.06 12.70 0.45
N THR A 181 -15.74 12.89 0.43
CA THR A 181 -15.10 14.05 -0.20
C THR A 181 -14.54 13.72 -1.57
N VAL A 182 -14.69 14.67 -2.49
CA VAL A 182 -13.98 14.71 -3.77
C VAL A 182 -12.95 15.83 -3.70
N GLY A 183 -11.69 15.50 -3.83
CA GLY A 183 -10.57 16.45 -3.89
C GLY A 183 -10.07 16.61 -5.32
N LEU A 184 -9.94 17.84 -5.80
CA LEU A 184 -9.29 18.18 -7.05
C LEU A 184 -8.14 19.16 -6.77
N ASN A 185 -6.94 18.77 -7.18
CA ASN A 185 -5.77 19.66 -7.17
C ASN A 185 -5.25 19.79 -8.59
N SER A 186 -5.27 21.00 -9.13
CA SER A 186 -4.75 21.31 -10.46
C SER A 186 -3.67 22.37 -10.34
N ARG A 187 -2.46 22.05 -10.78
CA ARG A 187 -1.29 22.92 -10.69
C ARG A 187 -0.71 23.15 -12.09
N PHE A 188 -0.71 24.38 -12.51
CA PHE A 188 0.05 24.80 -13.67
C PHE A 188 1.35 25.47 -13.18
N ARG A 189 2.48 25.00 -13.70
CA ARG A 189 3.81 25.56 -13.39
C ARG A 189 4.40 26.10 -14.67
N TRP A 190 4.86 27.35 -14.59
CA TRP A 190 5.65 27.99 -15.63
C TRP A 190 6.85 28.68 -14.99
N SER A 191 8.04 28.16 -15.26
CA SER A 191 9.31 28.72 -14.76
C SER A 191 9.87 29.63 -15.83
N LEU A 192 9.91 30.93 -15.55
CA LEU A 192 10.60 31.89 -16.41
C LEU A 192 12.11 31.67 -16.26
N ARG A 193 12.85 31.66 -17.35
CA ARG A 193 14.32 31.63 -17.29
C ARG A 193 14.82 32.90 -16.66
N ASP A 194 15.81 32.80 -15.74
CA ASP A 194 16.52 33.95 -15.19
C ASP A 194 17.10 34.78 -16.34
N GLY A 195 16.72 36.09 -16.44
CA GLY A 195 17.23 37.02 -17.41
C GLY A 195 16.27 37.49 -18.50
N GLN A 196 14.99 37.14 -18.44
CA GLN A 196 13.95 37.81 -19.23
C GLN A 196 13.19 38.79 -18.30
N GLU A 197 13.64 40.05 -18.28
CA GLU A 197 12.89 41.22 -17.80
C GLU A 197 11.86 41.64 -18.87
#